data_f24ea8362a4688f78b0cee7ea7afb67f
#
_entry.id   f24ea8362a4688f78b0cee7ea7afb67f
#
_cell.length_a   1.000
_cell.length_b   1.000
_cell.length_c   1.000
_cell.angle_alpha   90.00
_cell.angle_beta   90.00
_cell.angle_gamma   90.00
#
_symmetry.space_group_name_H-M   'P 1'
#
loop_
_entity.id
_entity.type
_entity.pdbx_description
1 polymer ?
#
loop_
_entity_poly.entity_id
_entity_poly.type
_entity_poly.pdbx_seq_one_letter_code
_entity_poly.pdbx_strand_id
1 'polypeptide(L)'
;MIEYYPQTVGLDIQIDVLGIIVNGSKNSIVFIEAKQTQLNLHDLGQLWAYCKLCDPAEAFLLSSAGIGSLNKILNNLSRTDLLDFGDGKRIKKMQVAKWDITSNAIDFRSLVPRL
;
A
#
# COMPACT_ATOMS: atom_id res chain seq x y z
N MET A 1 9.05 2.31 14.70
CA MET A 1 8.21 3.26 15.45
C MET A 1 7.15 3.83 14.54
N ILE A 2 5.91 3.85 14.99
CA ILE A 2 4.79 4.42 14.26
C ILE A 2 4.39 5.72 14.94
N GLU A 3 4.37 6.80 14.19
CA GLU A 3 4.01 8.12 14.70
C GLU A 3 3.01 8.78 13.76
N TYR A 4 2.17 9.62 14.34
CA TYR A 4 1.22 10.42 13.58
C TYR A 4 1.92 11.60 12.93
N TYR A 5 1.74 11.76 11.62
CA TYR A 5 2.47 12.78 10.86
C TYR A 5 1.59 14.00 10.63
N PRO A 6 1.95 15.19 11.17
CA PRO A 6 1.05 16.36 11.17
C PRO A 6 0.62 16.82 9.79
N GLN A 7 1.45 16.67 8.76
CA GLN A 7 1.10 17.13 7.43
C GLN A 7 -0.01 16.32 6.76
N THR A 8 -0.39 15.17 7.33
CA THR A 8 -1.52 14.39 6.82
C THR A 8 -2.84 14.77 7.47
N VAL A 9 -2.81 15.53 8.56
CA VAL A 9 -3.99 15.81 9.39
C VAL A 9 -5.08 16.55 8.65
N GLY A 10 -4.73 17.51 7.79
CA GLY A 10 -5.68 18.33 7.07
C GLY A 10 -6.23 17.72 5.80
N LEU A 11 -5.86 16.49 5.45
CA LEU A 11 -6.18 15.88 4.16
C LEU A 11 -7.31 14.86 4.22
N ASP A 12 -7.96 14.70 5.36
CA ASP A 12 -9.05 13.72 5.55
C ASP A 12 -8.65 12.32 5.06
N ILE A 13 -7.43 11.92 5.40
CA ILE A 13 -6.87 10.63 5.01
C ILE A 13 -7.29 9.56 6.01
N GLN A 14 -7.92 8.50 5.51
CA GLN A 14 -8.34 7.36 6.33
C GLN A 14 -7.44 6.17 6.02
N ILE A 15 -6.26 6.17 6.60
CA ILE A 15 -5.30 5.08 6.50
C ILE A 15 -5.19 4.39 7.84
N ASP A 16 -5.34 3.07 7.86
CA ASP A 16 -5.36 2.28 9.09
C ASP A 16 -4.03 2.34 9.83
N VAL A 17 -2.92 2.36 9.11
CA VAL A 17 -1.60 2.42 9.71
C VAL A 17 -0.73 3.41 8.95
N LEU A 18 -0.18 4.36 9.69
CA LEU A 18 0.81 5.30 9.19
C LEU A 18 2.11 5.04 9.94
N GLY A 19 3.15 4.66 9.20
CA GLY A 19 4.45 4.38 9.79
C GLY A 19 5.49 5.40 9.38
N ILE A 20 6.45 5.62 10.27
CA ILE A 20 7.64 6.40 9.96
C ILE A 20 8.84 5.49 10.17
N ILE A 21 9.63 5.33 9.11
CA ILE A 21 10.88 4.60 9.19
C ILE A 21 11.99 5.62 9.35
N VAL A 22 12.76 5.50 10.42
CA VAL A 22 13.94 6.33 10.66
C VAL A 22 15.17 5.55 10.22
N ASN A 23 15.88 6.10 9.24
CA ASN A 23 17.11 5.49 8.73
C ASN A 23 18.20 6.57 8.69
N GLY A 24 19.05 6.57 9.69
CA GLY A 24 20.07 7.60 9.84
C GLY A 24 19.42 8.97 10.09
N SER A 25 19.71 9.94 9.23
CA SER A 25 19.14 11.28 9.33
C SER A 25 17.84 11.44 8.52
N LYS A 26 17.36 10.38 7.87
CA LYS A 26 16.16 10.45 7.04
C LYS A 26 15.00 9.76 7.71
N ASN A 27 13.83 10.42 7.66
CA ASN A 27 12.56 9.84 8.05
C ASN A 27 11.76 9.54 6.79
N SER A 28 11.18 8.35 6.73
CA SER A 28 10.36 7.93 5.59
C SER A 28 8.96 7.57 6.04
N ILE A 29 7.96 8.03 5.30
CA ILE A 29 6.55 7.70 5.58
C ILE A 29 6.22 6.40 4.87
N VAL A 30 5.55 5.51 5.59
CA VAL A 30 5.03 4.25 5.04
C VAL A 30 3.53 4.20 5.29
N PHE A 31 2.76 3.94 4.24
CA PHE A 31 1.32 3.73 4.35
C PHE A 31 1.00 2.25 4.32
N ILE A 32 0.15 1.81 5.24
CA ILE A 32 -0.38 0.44 5.26
C ILE A 32 -1.89 0.53 5.42
N GLU A 33 -2.61 0.08 4.40
CA GLU A 33 -4.07 -0.02 4.44
C GLU A 33 -4.43 -1.49 4.60
N ALA A 34 -5.15 -1.83 5.66
CA ALA A 34 -5.52 -3.21 5.97
C ALA A 34 -7.03 -3.39 5.85
N LYS A 35 -7.44 -4.44 5.16
CA LYS A 35 -8.85 -4.77 4.94
C LYS A 35 -9.15 -6.18 5.43
N GLN A 36 -10.43 -6.42 5.76
CA GLN A 36 -10.93 -7.76 6.12
C GLN A 36 -11.77 -8.38 5.02
N THR A 37 -11.95 -7.65 3.91
CA THR A 37 -12.68 -8.11 2.73
C THR A 37 -11.70 -8.28 1.58
N GLN A 38 -12.09 -9.07 0.57
CA GLN A 38 -11.28 -9.20 -0.63
C GLN A 38 -11.06 -7.83 -1.28
N LEU A 39 -9.85 -7.62 -1.76
CA LEU A 39 -9.46 -6.35 -2.36
C LEU A 39 -10.08 -6.18 -3.74
N ASN A 40 -10.36 -4.93 -4.09
CA ASN A 40 -10.90 -4.56 -5.39
C ASN A 40 -10.24 -3.28 -5.89
N LEU A 41 -10.62 -2.87 -7.09
CA LEU A 41 -10.03 -1.69 -7.72
C LEU A 41 -10.33 -0.41 -6.94
N HIS A 42 -11.48 -0.34 -6.28
CA HIS A 42 -11.82 0.83 -5.46
C HIS A 42 -10.85 0.99 -4.28
N ASP A 43 -10.51 -0.12 -3.61
CA ASP A 43 -9.54 -0.10 -2.52
C ASP A 43 -8.18 0.40 -2.99
N LEU A 44 -7.74 -0.10 -4.15
CA LEU A 44 -6.47 0.31 -4.74
C LEU A 44 -6.48 1.79 -5.11
N GLY A 45 -7.55 2.26 -5.73
CA GLY A 45 -7.68 3.65 -6.16
C GLY A 45 -7.65 4.62 -4.99
N GLN A 46 -8.26 4.24 -3.87
CA GLN A 46 -8.28 5.08 -2.68
C GLN A 46 -6.87 5.24 -2.11
N LEU A 47 -6.13 4.14 -1.96
CA LEU A 47 -4.75 4.21 -1.47
C LEU A 47 -3.85 4.95 -2.46
N TRP A 48 -4.04 4.72 -3.76
CA TRP A 48 -3.29 5.41 -4.80
C TRP A 48 -3.45 6.93 -4.71
N ALA A 49 -4.68 7.40 -4.48
CA ALA A 49 -4.94 8.83 -4.34
C ALA A 49 -4.19 9.41 -3.14
N TYR A 50 -4.19 8.71 -2.02
CA TYR A 50 -3.44 9.15 -0.84
C TYR A 50 -1.93 9.17 -1.10
N CYS A 51 -1.43 8.19 -1.83
CA CYS A 51 -0.01 8.16 -2.21
C CYS A 51 0.36 9.34 -3.11
N LYS A 52 -0.53 9.75 -4.00
CA LYS A 52 -0.30 10.92 -4.85
C LYS A 52 -0.25 12.21 -4.04
N LEU A 53 -1.09 12.32 -3.01
CA LEU A 53 -1.14 13.52 -2.17
C LEU A 53 0.05 13.60 -1.22
N CYS A 54 0.48 12.51 -0.66
CA CYS A 54 1.44 12.48 0.46
C CYS A 54 2.81 11.97 0.08
N ASP A 55 2.94 11.29 -1.05
CA ASP A 55 4.19 10.74 -1.59
C ASP A 55 4.99 9.94 -0.55
N PRO A 56 4.40 8.87 0.03
CA PRO A 56 5.13 8.05 0.99
C PRO A 56 6.28 7.32 0.31
N ALA A 57 7.25 6.86 1.11
CA ALA A 57 8.36 6.06 0.60
C ALA A 57 7.88 4.69 0.16
N GLU A 58 6.91 4.12 0.88
CA GLU A 58 6.34 2.81 0.60
C GLU A 58 4.85 2.82 0.93
N ALA A 59 4.08 1.98 0.23
CA ALA A 59 2.67 1.83 0.47
C ALA A 59 2.26 0.38 0.27
N PHE A 60 1.45 -0.14 1.20
CA PHE A 60 0.99 -1.52 1.19
C PHE A 60 -0.53 -1.55 1.29
N LEU A 61 -1.16 -2.35 0.44
CA LEU A 61 -2.58 -2.67 0.53
C LEU A 61 -2.71 -4.15 0.87
N LEU A 62 -3.18 -4.45 2.06
CA LEU A 62 -3.22 -5.80 2.60
C LEU A 62 -4.65 -6.21 2.93
N SER A 63 -4.97 -7.49 2.78
CA SER A 63 -6.25 -8.02 3.21
C SER A 63 -6.12 -9.43 3.74
N SER A 64 -6.78 -9.71 4.86
CA SER A 64 -6.87 -11.06 5.40
C SER A 64 -7.76 -11.98 4.55
N ALA A 65 -8.63 -11.43 3.71
CA ALA A 65 -9.50 -12.20 2.83
C ALA A 65 -8.89 -12.48 1.45
N GLY A 66 -7.72 -11.87 1.13
CA GLY A 66 -7.03 -12.08 -0.13
C GLY A 66 -7.16 -10.92 -1.10
N ILE A 67 -6.43 -11.00 -2.20
CA ILE A 67 -6.35 -9.89 -3.17
C ILE A 67 -7.54 -9.84 -4.14
N GLY A 68 -8.40 -10.86 -4.12
CA GLY A 68 -9.69 -10.80 -4.82
C GLY A 68 -9.58 -10.50 -6.31
N SER A 69 -10.47 -9.62 -6.79
CA SER A 69 -10.52 -9.25 -8.22
C SER A 69 -9.28 -8.49 -8.67
N LEU A 70 -8.50 -7.92 -7.78
CA LEU A 70 -7.25 -7.27 -8.16
C LEU A 70 -6.26 -8.25 -8.78
N ASN A 71 -6.30 -9.52 -8.39
CA ASN A 71 -5.43 -10.53 -9.00
C ASN A 71 -5.64 -10.62 -10.51
N LYS A 72 -6.89 -10.54 -10.97
CA LYS A 72 -7.20 -10.59 -12.40
C LYS A 72 -6.63 -9.38 -13.13
N ILE A 73 -6.75 -8.21 -12.54
CA ILE A 73 -6.30 -6.97 -13.15
C ILE A 73 -4.78 -6.90 -13.15
N LEU A 74 -4.15 -7.16 -12.02
CA LEU A 74 -2.71 -6.96 -11.86
C LEU A 74 -1.90 -8.06 -12.53
N ASN A 75 -2.31 -9.30 -12.38
CA ASN A 75 -1.57 -10.44 -12.90
C ASN A 75 -2.09 -10.92 -14.24
N ASN A 76 -3.39 -11.21 -14.37
CA ASN A 76 -3.92 -11.80 -15.61
C ASN A 76 -3.94 -10.80 -16.75
N LEU A 77 -4.20 -9.53 -16.48
CA LEU A 77 -4.15 -8.46 -17.48
C LEU A 77 -2.82 -7.72 -17.50
N SER A 78 -1.85 -8.16 -16.69
CA SER A 78 -0.50 -7.58 -16.63
C SER A 78 -0.50 -6.07 -16.40
N ARG A 79 -1.39 -5.59 -15.54
CA ARG A 79 -1.55 -4.16 -15.25
C ARG A 79 -0.94 -3.76 -13.92
N THR A 80 0.30 -4.22 -13.65
CA THR A 80 1.02 -3.78 -12.44
C THR A 80 1.42 -2.30 -12.48
N ASP A 81 1.31 -1.66 -13.63
CA ASP A 81 1.48 -0.21 -13.77
C ASP A 81 0.47 0.57 -12.92
N LEU A 82 -0.69 -0.01 -12.61
CA LEU A 82 -1.69 0.62 -11.74
C LEU A 82 -1.20 0.80 -10.32
N LEU A 83 -0.14 0.13 -9.94
CA LEU A 83 0.49 0.28 -8.63
C LEU A 83 1.50 1.43 -8.57
N ASP A 84 1.81 2.04 -9.70
CA ASP A 84 2.82 3.08 -9.77
C ASP A 84 2.32 4.39 -9.16
N PHE A 85 3.13 4.99 -8.31
CA PHE A 85 2.89 6.33 -7.79
C PHE A 85 4.22 7.09 -7.73
N GLY A 86 4.17 8.32 -7.28
CA GLY A 86 5.32 9.20 -7.36
C GLY A 86 5.27 10.03 -8.63
N ASP A 87 6.34 10.70 -8.95
CA ASP A 87 6.40 11.52 -10.16
C ASP A 87 7.78 11.47 -10.80
N GLY A 88 7.80 11.75 -12.11
CA GLY A 88 9.02 11.94 -12.88
C GLY A 88 10.01 10.80 -12.75
N LYS A 89 11.16 11.10 -12.13
CA LYS A 89 12.29 10.18 -12.07
C LYS A 89 12.19 9.16 -10.93
N ARG A 90 11.20 9.30 -10.04
CA ARG A 90 11.07 8.45 -8.85
C ARG A 90 9.70 7.78 -8.80
N ILE A 91 9.47 6.90 -9.75
CA ILE A 91 8.26 6.08 -9.73
C ILE A 91 8.45 4.98 -8.70
N LYS A 92 7.49 4.89 -7.79
CA LYS A 92 7.43 3.86 -6.75
C LYS A 92 6.21 3.00 -6.99
N LYS A 93 6.22 1.78 -6.51
CA LYS A 93 5.08 0.87 -6.64
C LYS A 93 4.47 0.58 -5.27
N MET A 94 3.15 0.67 -5.20
CA MET A 94 2.42 0.07 -4.09
C MET A 94 2.55 -1.44 -4.15
N GLN A 95 2.51 -2.07 -2.99
CA GLN A 95 2.52 -3.53 -2.90
C GLN A 95 1.18 -4.01 -2.37
N VAL A 96 0.65 -5.06 -2.97
CA VAL A 96 -0.64 -5.64 -2.62
C VAL A 96 -0.41 -7.09 -2.21
N ALA A 97 -1.00 -7.51 -1.10
CA ALA A 97 -0.80 -8.88 -0.63
C ALA A 97 -1.94 -9.32 0.29
N LYS A 98 -2.02 -10.63 0.50
CA LYS A 98 -2.85 -11.22 1.53
C LYS A 98 -2.10 -11.21 2.86
N TRP A 99 -2.80 -10.83 3.91
CA TRP A 99 -2.32 -10.95 5.28
C TRP A 99 -2.76 -12.29 5.85
N ASP A 100 -1.83 -13.11 6.28
CA ASP A 100 -2.14 -14.39 6.90
C ASP A 100 -2.31 -14.20 8.40
N ILE A 101 -3.56 -14.33 8.87
CA ILE A 101 -3.90 -14.15 10.28
C ILE A 101 -3.21 -15.21 11.14
N THR A 102 -3.12 -16.45 10.64
CA THR A 102 -2.55 -17.56 11.41
C THR A 102 -1.08 -17.34 11.73
N SER A 103 -0.30 -16.93 10.74
CA SER A 103 1.13 -16.64 10.95
C SER A 103 1.39 -15.21 11.36
N ASN A 104 0.39 -14.35 11.34
CA ASN A 104 0.48 -12.91 11.61
C ASN A 104 1.55 -12.24 10.74
N ALA A 105 1.51 -12.52 9.46
CA ALA A 105 2.51 -12.05 8.50
C ALA A 105 1.92 -11.96 7.09
N ILE A 106 2.64 -11.27 6.21
CA ILE A 106 2.30 -11.20 4.79
C ILE A 106 2.50 -12.59 4.17
N ASP A 107 1.52 -13.06 3.40
CA ASP A 107 1.70 -14.21 2.54
C ASP A 107 2.47 -13.77 1.30
N PHE A 108 3.77 -14.03 1.27
CA PHE A 108 4.63 -13.56 0.19
C PHE A 108 4.31 -14.18 -1.16
N ARG A 109 3.60 -15.30 -1.19
CA ARG A 109 3.16 -15.90 -2.45
C ARG A 109 2.07 -15.08 -3.13
N SER A 110 1.34 -14.28 -2.36
CA SER A 110 0.30 -13.40 -2.87
C SER A 110 0.82 -12.01 -3.27
N LEU A 111 2.06 -11.69 -2.96
CA LEU A 111 2.61 -10.34 -3.12
C LEU A 111 2.67 -9.92 -4.59
N VAL A 112 2.15 -8.73 -4.87
CA VAL A 112 2.20 -8.11 -6.20
C VAL A 112 2.71 -6.68 -6.03
N PRO A 113 3.71 -6.23 -6.75
CA PRO A 113 4.60 -7.04 -7.60
C PRO A 113 5.47 -7.97 -6.76
N ARG A 114 5.89 -9.07 -7.36
CA ARG A 114 6.82 -9.97 -6.69
C ARG A 114 8.21 -9.35 -6.60
N LEU A 115 8.83 -9.58 -5.47
CA LEU A 115 10.21 -9.12 -5.25
C LEU A 115 11.21 -10.06 -5.91
#